data_1ac0c03f846b8644b911811399ba68f7
#
_entry.id   1ac0c03f846b8644b911811399ba68f7
#
_cell.length_a   1.000
_cell.length_b   1.000
_cell.length_c   1.000
_cell.angle_alpha   90.00
_cell.angle_beta   90.00
_cell.angle_gamma   90.00
#
_symmetry.space_group_name_H-M   'P 1'
#
loop_
_entity.id
_entity.type
_entity.pdbx_description
1 polymer ?
#
loop_
_entity_poly.entity_id
_entity_poly.type
_entity_poly.pdbx_seq_one_letter_code
_entity_poly.pdbx_strand_id
1 'polypeptide(L)'
;MIFRRFYDAKLAQASYLIGCARTGEALVVDANRDYEQYVEAARAENLRVSWVTETHIHADFVSGSRELAAHTGAQILLSDAGGLAWRYSYAKEAGARLLTEGSRFDVGAIRIDVLHTPGHTPEHLTFLVTDTAAGDRPMGAFTGDFLFVGDVGRPDLLERAVKVAGTMEQSARQLFASLQRFRGLPGYLQIWPGHGAGSACGKSLSAVPQSTLGYEALTNWAFGVEDEDAFVRLVLEGQPDPPTYFAVMKALNRMGPPLRGALQHPIRASVERLADAVAAGAFVIDTRAAAAFAAGHLPGSINIPLDRSFSTWAGWIVPYDRDIYLVADERGRALDDALHDLSLIGLDRITGYAGSQELERWAGGHAAGTVRQVTATDLAERLRAGDVQVLDVRAESEFAGGRVPGALNIPVGQLRGRLDAVPRDRTVVVQCQSGARSAIAASVLVASGFRNVVNLAGGLNGWKAAGLPVASSAA
;
A
#
# COMPACT_ATOMS: atom_id res chain seq x y z
N MET A 1 19.66 -19.99 16.17
CA MET A 1 18.76 -18.86 15.80
C MET A 1 17.43 -19.40 15.28
N ILE A 2 16.31 -18.77 15.66
CA ILE A 2 14.97 -18.99 15.10
C ILE A 2 14.67 -17.85 14.15
N PHE A 3 14.04 -18.14 13.00
CA PHE A 3 13.70 -17.16 11.97
C PHE A 3 12.28 -17.40 11.49
N ARG A 4 11.46 -16.35 11.43
CA ARG A 4 10.09 -16.36 10.87
C ARG A 4 9.90 -15.14 9.98
N ARG A 5 9.34 -15.36 8.79
CA ARG A 5 8.87 -14.32 7.87
C ARG A 5 7.36 -14.26 7.93
N PHE A 6 6.81 -13.08 8.11
CA PHE A 6 5.38 -12.78 7.96
C PHE A 6 5.18 -12.05 6.63
N TYR A 7 4.05 -12.26 6.03
CA TYR A 7 3.76 -11.62 4.75
C TYR A 7 2.28 -11.25 4.64
N ASP A 8 2.00 -9.94 4.61
CA ASP A 8 0.68 -9.43 4.27
C ASP A 8 0.54 -9.35 2.75
N ALA A 9 -0.34 -10.19 2.18
CA ALA A 9 -0.52 -10.27 0.73
C ALA A 9 -1.27 -9.08 0.12
N LYS A 10 -2.03 -8.31 0.92
CA LYS A 10 -2.77 -7.12 0.47
C LYS A 10 -1.89 -5.89 0.41
N LEU A 11 -0.92 -5.79 1.33
CA LEU A 11 0.10 -4.74 1.37
C LEU A 11 1.37 -5.14 0.59
N ALA A 12 1.49 -6.41 0.21
CA ALA A 12 2.73 -7.00 -0.30
C ALA A 12 3.94 -6.77 0.63
N GLN A 13 3.69 -6.66 1.95
CA GLN A 13 4.63 -6.29 2.99
C GLN A 13 5.18 -7.53 3.71
N ALA A 14 6.49 -7.57 3.89
CA ALA A 14 7.18 -8.58 4.69
C ALA A 14 7.71 -7.97 5.98
N SER A 15 7.51 -8.68 7.08
CA SER A 15 8.14 -8.42 8.37
C SER A 15 8.78 -9.69 8.91
N TYR A 16 9.64 -9.54 9.90
CA TYR A 16 10.47 -10.65 10.33
C TYR A 16 10.57 -10.75 11.84
N LEU A 17 10.64 -11.98 12.35
CA LEU A 17 11.03 -12.27 13.72
C LEU A 17 12.29 -13.12 13.71
N ILE A 18 13.32 -12.68 14.45
CA ILE A 18 14.48 -13.50 14.77
C ILE A 18 14.61 -13.65 16.27
N GLY A 19 14.97 -14.86 16.71
CA GLY A 19 15.05 -15.16 18.13
C GLY A 19 16.18 -16.10 18.50
N CYS A 20 16.70 -15.90 19.69
CA CYS A 20 17.72 -16.74 20.30
C CYS A 20 17.04 -17.78 21.19
N ALA A 21 16.97 -19.04 20.77
CA ALA A 21 16.39 -20.11 21.56
C ALA A 21 17.07 -20.31 22.94
N ARG A 22 18.36 -19.91 23.09
CA ARG A 22 19.10 -20.04 24.34
C ARG A 22 18.68 -19.04 25.41
N THR A 23 18.40 -17.78 25.01
CA THR A 23 18.01 -16.70 25.95
C THR A 23 16.50 -16.44 25.97
N GLY A 24 15.75 -16.97 25.00
CA GLY A 24 14.32 -16.71 24.86
C GLY A 24 13.99 -15.30 24.38
N GLU A 25 14.97 -14.54 23.87
CA GLU A 25 14.78 -13.19 23.37
C GLU A 25 14.51 -13.19 21.87
N ALA A 26 13.63 -12.29 21.42
CA ALA A 26 13.34 -12.07 20.01
C ALA A 26 13.35 -10.58 19.64
N LEU A 27 13.72 -10.33 18.38
CA LEU A 27 13.58 -9.05 17.67
C LEU A 27 12.52 -9.21 16.58
N VAL A 28 11.64 -8.22 16.47
CA VAL A 28 10.75 -8.05 15.30
C VAL A 28 11.22 -6.87 14.47
N VAL A 29 11.29 -7.06 13.14
CA VAL A 29 11.72 -6.04 12.17
C VAL A 29 10.53 -5.71 11.26
N ASP A 30 10.24 -4.43 11.06
CA ASP A 30 9.19 -3.88 10.20
C ASP A 30 7.79 -4.44 10.51
N ALA A 31 7.45 -4.48 11.80
CA ALA A 31 6.12 -4.91 12.23
C ALA A 31 5.02 -4.02 11.65
N ASN A 32 3.97 -4.62 11.10
CA ASN A 32 2.72 -3.93 10.86
C ASN A 32 1.84 -3.91 12.12
N ARG A 33 0.70 -3.24 12.06
CA ARG A 33 -0.18 -2.99 13.21
C ARG A 33 -0.91 -4.23 13.75
N ASP A 34 -0.88 -5.35 13.01
CA ASP A 34 -1.37 -6.66 13.46
C ASP A 34 -0.31 -7.34 14.34
N TYR A 35 -0.13 -6.81 15.55
CA TYR A 35 0.95 -7.21 16.45
C TYR A 35 0.75 -8.62 17.02
N GLU A 36 -0.48 -9.10 17.10
CA GLU A 36 -0.84 -10.39 17.66
C GLU A 36 -0.10 -11.54 16.98
N GLN A 37 0.04 -11.49 15.65
CA GLN A 37 0.76 -12.52 14.88
C GLN A 37 2.22 -12.70 15.34
N TYR A 38 2.91 -11.63 15.72
CA TYR A 38 4.30 -11.69 16.19
C TYR A 38 4.39 -12.24 17.61
N VAL A 39 3.46 -11.86 18.48
CA VAL A 39 3.39 -12.33 19.86
C VAL A 39 3.06 -13.83 19.89
N GLU A 40 2.11 -14.28 19.07
CA GLU A 40 1.74 -15.70 18.95
C GLU A 40 2.90 -16.53 18.40
N ALA A 41 3.57 -16.07 17.34
CA ALA A 41 4.72 -16.75 16.78
C ALA A 41 5.88 -16.83 17.78
N ALA A 42 6.15 -15.77 18.53
CA ALA A 42 7.18 -15.80 19.58
C ALA A 42 6.84 -16.81 20.68
N ARG A 43 5.60 -16.81 21.17
CA ARG A 43 5.13 -17.77 22.18
C ARG A 43 5.24 -19.22 21.72
N ALA A 44 4.88 -19.50 20.47
CA ALA A 44 4.98 -20.86 19.89
C ALA A 44 6.42 -21.40 19.89
N GLU A 45 7.41 -20.50 19.85
CA GLU A 45 8.84 -20.83 19.86
C GLU A 45 9.48 -20.66 21.27
N ASN A 46 8.68 -20.46 22.32
CA ASN A 46 9.14 -20.13 23.68
C ASN A 46 10.05 -18.89 23.72
N LEU A 47 9.74 -17.89 22.89
CA LEU A 47 10.44 -16.61 22.84
C LEU A 47 9.58 -15.49 23.44
N ARG A 48 10.24 -14.43 23.90
CA ARG A 48 9.65 -13.16 24.28
C ARG A 48 10.14 -12.08 23.32
N VAL A 49 9.23 -11.31 22.75
CA VAL A 49 9.60 -10.13 21.97
C VAL A 49 10.22 -9.10 22.91
N SER A 50 11.53 -8.93 22.82
CA SER A 50 12.33 -8.04 23.68
C SER A 50 12.73 -6.76 22.93
N TRP A 51 12.74 -6.82 21.60
CA TRP A 51 13.18 -5.75 20.72
C TRP A 51 12.24 -5.63 19.54
N VAL A 52 12.01 -4.40 19.09
CA VAL A 52 11.31 -4.08 17.83
C VAL A 52 12.04 -2.96 17.13
N THR A 53 12.19 -3.08 15.82
CA THR A 53 12.87 -2.07 14.99
C THR A 53 12.18 -1.89 13.64
N GLU A 54 12.49 -0.79 12.98
CA GLU A 54 12.06 -0.46 11.62
C GLU A 54 13.28 -0.18 10.76
N THR A 55 13.25 -0.63 9.50
CA THR A 55 14.29 -0.29 8.52
C THR A 55 14.22 1.20 8.16
N HIS A 56 13.02 1.76 8.08
CA HIS A 56 12.76 3.16 7.72
C HIS A 56 11.36 3.60 8.16
N ILE A 57 11.03 4.87 7.97
CA ILE A 57 9.66 5.38 8.15
C ILE A 57 8.79 4.92 6.98
N HIS A 58 7.98 3.88 7.21
CA HIS A 58 7.11 3.30 6.19
C HIS A 58 6.05 4.29 5.68
N ALA A 59 5.77 4.24 4.37
CA ALA A 59 4.79 5.09 3.72
C ALA A 59 3.52 4.35 3.29
N ASP A 60 3.51 3.04 3.33
CA ASP A 60 2.49 2.16 2.74
C ASP A 60 1.61 1.45 3.77
N PHE A 61 2.04 1.37 5.04
CA PHE A 61 1.27 0.80 6.13
C PHE A 61 1.57 1.48 7.48
N VAL A 62 0.70 1.28 8.46
CA VAL A 62 0.91 1.76 9.84
C VAL A 62 1.87 0.83 10.56
N SER A 63 2.98 1.37 11.05
CA SER A 63 3.97 0.64 11.87
C SER A 63 3.34 0.09 13.14
N GLY A 64 3.64 -1.18 13.45
CA GLY A 64 3.26 -1.88 14.67
C GLY A 64 4.26 -1.75 15.81
N SER A 65 5.36 -1.02 15.64
CA SER A 65 6.43 -0.95 16.66
C SER A 65 5.95 -0.45 18.02
N ARG A 66 5.12 0.60 18.02
CA ARG A 66 4.52 1.13 19.27
C ARG A 66 3.54 0.15 19.89
N GLU A 67 2.74 -0.52 19.06
CA GLU A 67 1.75 -1.52 19.51
C GLU A 67 2.46 -2.71 20.17
N LEU A 68 3.48 -3.27 19.51
CA LEU A 68 4.30 -4.34 20.07
C LEU A 68 4.95 -3.94 21.40
N ALA A 69 5.58 -2.76 21.46
CA ALA A 69 6.21 -2.27 22.67
C ALA A 69 5.21 -2.11 23.83
N ALA A 70 4.02 -1.58 23.55
CA ALA A 70 2.98 -1.40 24.57
C ALA A 70 2.48 -2.73 25.15
N HIS A 71 2.38 -3.78 24.31
CA HIS A 71 1.84 -5.09 24.73
C HIS A 71 2.90 -6.07 25.24
N THR A 72 4.17 -5.91 24.89
CA THR A 72 5.25 -6.87 25.25
C THR A 72 6.28 -6.29 26.18
N GLY A 73 6.36 -4.97 26.33
CA GLY A 73 7.45 -4.27 26.99
C GLY A 73 8.74 -4.26 26.17
N ALA A 74 8.68 -4.56 24.86
CA ALA A 74 9.84 -4.55 23.99
C ALA A 74 10.49 -3.17 23.90
N GLN A 75 11.82 -3.12 23.89
CA GLN A 75 12.56 -1.89 23.61
C GLN A 75 12.44 -1.54 22.13
N ILE A 76 12.00 -0.33 21.85
CA ILE A 76 11.95 0.20 20.47
C ILE A 76 13.34 0.68 20.05
N LEU A 77 13.77 0.32 18.85
CA LEU A 77 15.01 0.76 18.21
C LEU A 77 14.64 1.53 16.93
N LEU A 78 15.10 2.78 16.79
CA LEU A 78 14.74 3.63 15.65
C LEU A 78 15.96 4.31 15.05
N SER A 79 15.90 4.61 13.76
CA SER A 79 16.95 5.35 13.07
C SER A 79 17.09 6.78 13.57
N ASP A 80 18.33 7.24 13.80
CA ASP A 80 18.72 8.64 14.00
C ASP A 80 19.51 9.19 12.80
N ALA A 81 19.48 8.47 11.67
CA ALA A 81 20.10 8.89 10.41
C ALA A 81 19.18 9.84 9.62
N GLY A 82 19.64 10.36 8.48
CA GLY A 82 18.83 11.19 7.57
C GLY A 82 18.63 12.65 8.00
N GLY A 83 19.11 13.03 9.18
CA GLY A 83 18.99 14.40 9.70
C GLY A 83 17.66 14.70 10.42
N LEU A 84 17.52 15.90 10.94
CA LEU A 84 16.41 16.29 11.85
C LEU A 84 15.01 16.11 11.24
N ALA A 85 14.84 16.32 9.95
CA ALA A 85 13.56 16.20 9.27
C ALA A 85 13.06 14.76 9.17
N TRP A 86 13.94 13.77 9.37
CA TRP A 86 13.68 12.34 9.21
C TRP A 86 13.69 11.57 10.53
N ARG A 87 13.81 12.26 11.66
CA ARG A 87 13.72 11.64 12.98
C ARG A 87 12.28 11.30 13.33
N TYR A 88 12.12 10.19 14.01
CA TYR A 88 10.85 9.80 14.63
C TYR A 88 10.54 10.75 15.79
N SER A 89 9.48 11.54 15.66
CA SER A 89 9.13 12.58 16.64
C SER A 89 8.80 12.01 18.03
N TYR A 90 8.29 10.79 18.08
CA TYR A 90 7.90 10.09 19.31
C TYR A 90 9.05 9.32 19.99
N ALA A 91 10.23 9.23 19.36
CA ALA A 91 11.33 8.39 19.84
C ALA A 91 11.69 8.67 21.30
N LYS A 92 11.77 9.94 21.70
CA LYS A 92 12.08 10.34 23.08
C LYS A 92 10.98 9.93 24.05
N GLU A 93 9.71 10.17 23.71
CA GLU A 93 8.55 9.83 24.54
C GLU A 93 8.43 8.30 24.73
N ALA A 94 8.68 7.54 23.67
CA ALA A 94 8.67 6.08 23.69
C ALA A 94 9.92 5.47 24.35
N GLY A 95 10.88 6.26 24.81
CA GLY A 95 12.17 5.77 25.35
C GLY A 95 12.95 4.94 24.34
N ALA A 96 12.81 5.24 23.03
CA ALA A 96 13.46 4.47 21.98
C ALA A 96 14.99 4.64 22.03
N ARG A 97 15.71 3.56 21.81
CA ARG A 97 17.16 3.60 21.56
C ARG A 97 17.37 4.00 20.10
N LEU A 98 18.21 5.01 19.89
CA LEU A 98 18.51 5.51 18.56
C LEU A 98 19.71 4.76 17.95
N LEU A 99 19.60 4.42 16.66
CA LEU A 99 20.58 3.70 15.87
C LEU A 99 21.12 4.57 14.74
N THR A 100 22.43 4.45 14.52
CA THR A 100 23.14 5.11 13.41
C THR A 100 24.06 4.10 12.71
N GLU A 101 24.75 4.54 11.65
CA GLU A 101 25.81 3.76 11.00
C GLU A 101 26.78 3.17 12.05
N GLY A 102 27.07 1.88 11.94
CA GLY A 102 28.00 1.17 12.83
C GLY A 102 27.44 0.84 14.22
N SER A 103 26.20 1.20 14.53
CA SER A 103 25.52 0.76 15.75
C SER A 103 25.48 -0.77 15.79
N ARG A 104 25.55 -1.32 17.02
CA ARG A 104 25.48 -2.78 17.25
C ARG A 104 24.63 -3.07 18.47
N PHE A 105 23.88 -4.17 18.41
CA PHE A 105 23.17 -4.73 19.56
C PHE A 105 23.00 -6.24 19.41
N ASP A 106 22.71 -6.90 20.54
CA ASP A 106 22.57 -8.34 20.59
C ASP A 106 21.15 -8.75 20.99
N VAL A 107 20.66 -9.82 20.37
CA VAL A 107 19.42 -10.53 20.71
C VAL A 107 19.88 -11.92 21.21
N GLY A 108 20.24 -12.00 22.47
CA GLY A 108 20.94 -13.16 23.01
C GLY A 108 22.24 -13.46 22.29
N ALA A 109 22.34 -14.58 21.58
CA ALA A 109 23.52 -14.95 20.78
C ALA A 109 23.44 -14.50 19.31
N ILE A 110 22.53 -13.61 18.99
CA ILE A 110 22.39 -13.05 17.63
C ILE A 110 22.88 -11.62 17.67
N ARG A 111 23.95 -11.33 16.95
CA ARG A 111 24.48 -9.97 16.79
C ARG A 111 23.86 -9.29 15.60
N ILE A 112 23.45 -8.05 15.79
CA ILE A 112 22.91 -7.18 14.75
C ILE A 112 23.88 -6.00 14.56
N ASP A 113 24.43 -5.88 13.36
CA ASP A 113 25.25 -4.76 12.94
C ASP A 113 24.42 -3.86 12.01
N VAL A 114 24.43 -2.55 12.24
CA VAL A 114 23.58 -1.58 11.55
C VAL A 114 24.36 -0.87 10.45
N LEU A 115 23.82 -0.86 9.24
CA LEU A 115 24.33 -0.09 8.11
C LEU A 115 23.31 0.99 7.73
N HIS A 116 23.77 2.22 7.53
CA HIS A 116 22.96 3.28 6.95
C HIS A 116 22.96 3.14 5.43
N THR A 117 21.78 2.93 4.85
CA THR A 117 21.58 2.66 3.41
C THR A 117 20.56 3.64 2.81
N PRO A 118 20.90 4.95 2.78
CA PRO A 118 20.01 5.97 2.26
C PRO A 118 19.76 5.80 0.75
N GLY A 119 18.62 6.33 0.30
CA GLY A 119 18.25 6.35 -1.11
C GLY A 119 16.75 6.21 -1.30
N HIS A 120 16.12 5.12 -0.83
CA HIS A 120 14.67 5.01 -0.73
C HIS A 120 14.13 6.07 0.24
N THR A 121 14.71 6.12 1.43
CA THR A 121 14.53 7.22 2.39
C THR A 121 15.88 7.63 2.98
N PRO A 122 16.03 8.88 3.47
CA PRO A 122 17.30 9.35 4.02
C PRO A 122 17.73 8.65 5.32
N GLU A 123 16.77 8.16 6.10
CA GLU A 123 17.02 7.52 7.40
C GLU A 123 17.12 5.99 7.33
N HIS A 124 17.03 5.40 6.14
CA HIS A 124 16.96 3.95 5.95
C HIS A 124 18.16 3.20 6.55
N LEU A 125 17.87 2.13 7.31
CA LEU A 125 18.85 1.23 7.92
C LEU A 125 18.70 -0.18 7.36
N THR A 126 19.81 -0.84 7.13
CA THR A 126 19.90 -2.28 6.86
C THR A 126 20.53 -2.98 8.08
N PHE A 127 19.99 -4.13 8.46
CA PHE A 127 20.45 -4.87 9.64
C PHE A 127 21.14 -6.17 9.22
N LEU A 128 22.46 -6.24 9.42
CA LEU A 128 23.25 -7.46 9.21
C LEU A 128 23.10 -8.39 10.40
N VAL A 129 22.80 -9.66 10.15
CA VAL A 129 22.52 -10.67 11.17
C VAL A 129 23.65 -11.69 11.24
N THR A 130 24.24 -11.84 12.43
CA THR A 130 25.24 -12.87 12.73
C THR A 130 24.72 -13.78 13.85
N ASP A 131 24.54 -15.08 13.58
CA ASP A 131 24.35 -16.08 14.63
C ASP A 131 25.70 -16.42 15.23
N THR A 132 26.05 -15.77 16.34
CA THR A 132 27.38 -15.94 16.99
C THR A 132 27.61 -17.32 17.60
N ALA A 133 26.55 -18.13 17.72
CA ALA A 133 26.67 -19.53 18.10
C ALA A 133 27.12 -20.42 16.94
N ALA A 134 26.88 -20.01 15.70
CA ALA A 134 27.25 -20.74 14.50
C ALA A 134 28.53 -20.21 13.83
N GLY A 135 28.85 -18.91 14.02
CA GLY A 135 30.02 -18.29 13.42
C GLY A 135 30.17 -16.81 13.77
N ASP A 136 31.19 -16.17 13.21
CA ASP A 136 31.50 -14.76 13.45
C ASP A 136 31.15 -13.82 12.29
N ARG A 137 30.63 -14.38 11.20
CA ARG A 137 30.28 -13.63 9.97
C ARG A 137 28.77 -13.47 9.81
N PRO A 138 28.30 -12.34 9.23
CA PRO A 138 26.89 -12.16 8.97
C PRO A 138 26.39 -13.18 7.94
N MET A 139 25.22 -13.75 8.20
CA MET A 139 24.58 -14.74 7.34
C MET A 139 23.49 -14.14 6.43
N GLY A 140 22.92 -13.01 6.81
CA GLY A 140 21.85 -12.36 6.08
C GLY A 140 21.66 -10.91 6.50
N ALA A 141 20.81 -10.20 5.77
CA ALA A 141 20.48 -8.80 5.97
C ALA A 141 18.98 -8.55 5.82
N PHE A 142 18.38 -7.84 6.76
CA PHE A 142 17.08 -7.20 6.56
C PHE A 142 17.33 -5.93 5.78
N THR A 143 16.98 -5.96 4.49
CA THR A 143 17.29 -4.89 3.55
C THR A 143 16.16 -3.87 3.38
N GLY A 144 14.99 -4.11 4.03
CA GLY A 144 13.84 -3.21 3.92
C GLY A 144 13.55 -2.85 2.46
N ASP A 145 13.39 -1.56 2.22
CA ASP A 145 13.13 -1.01 0.89
C ASP A 145 14.40 -0.45 0.20
N PHE A 146 15.57 -0.82 0.68
CA PHE A 146 16.83 -0.51 0.01
C PHE A 146 17.10 -1.46 -1.18
N LEU A 147 17.04 -2.78 -0.93
CA LEU A 147 17.30 -3.82 -1.91
C LEU A 147 16.23 -4.90 -1.85
N PHE A 148 15.55 -5.11 -2.97
CA PHE A 148 14.57 -6.18 -3.18
C PHE A 148 15.16 -7.35 -3.98
N VAL A 149 14.36 -8.41 -4.15
CA VAL A 149 14.70 -9.46 -5.10
C VAL A 149 14.37 -8.97 -6.51
N GLY A 150 15.41 -8.79 -7.33
CA GLY A 150 15.34 -8.36 -8.73
C GLY A 150 15.14 -6.85 -8.93
N ASP A 151 15.00 -6.05 -7.89
CA ASP A 151 14.79 -4.61 -7.97
C ASP A 151 15.41 -3.87 -6.79
N VAL A 152 15.29 -2.54 -6.77
CA VAL A 152 15.71 -1.66 -5.67
C VAL A 152 14.58 -0.70 -5.30
N GLY A 153 14.64 -0.14 -4.10
CA GLY A 153 13.67 0.84 -3.63
C GLY A 153 13.64 2.10 -4.50
N ARG A 154 12.46 2.67 -4.65
CA ARG A 154 12.26 3.88 -5.46
C ARG A 154 12.66 5.14 -4.70
N PRO A 155 13.54 5.98 -5.29
CA PRO A 155 14.03 7.19 -4.63
C PRO A 155 13.13 8.42 -4.82
N ASP A 156 12.09 8.34 -5.66
CA ASP A 156 11.24 9.47 -6.05
C ASP A 156 10.09 9.78 -5.10
N LEU A 157 9.84 8.90 -4.12
CA LEU A 157 8.68 9.03 -3.21
C LEU A 157 8.69 10.32 -2.40
N LEU A 158 9.85 10.82 -2.00
CA LEU A 158 9.96 12.09 -1.26
C LEU A 158 9.43 13.26 -2.07
N GLU A 159 9.77 13.33 -3.34
CA GLU A 159 9.33 14.40 -4.21
C GLU A 159 7.89 14.19 -4.68
N ARG A 160 7.54 13.00 -5.12
CA ARG A 160 6.22 12.72 -5.70
C ARG A 160 5.10 12.60 -4.66
N ALA A 161 5.34 11.91 -3.54
CA ALA A 161 4.33 11.72 -2.50
C ALA A 161 4.34 12.84 -1.46
N VAL A 162 5.53 13.25 -0.96
CA VAL A 162 5.68 14.23 0.14
C VAL A 162 5.85 15.65 -0.36
N LYS A 163 6.07 15.86 -1.69
CA LYS A 163 6.21 17.16 -2.36
C LYS A 163 7.44 17.97 -1.93
N VAL A 164 8.53 17.29 -1.60
CA VAL A 164 9.83 17.92 -1.31
C VAL A 164 10.62 18.03 -2.62
N ALA A 165 10.51 19.16 -3.31
CA ALA A 165 11.08 19.37 -4.64
C ALA A 165 12.61 19.17 -4.68
N GLY A 166 13.12 18.58 -5.78
CA GLY A 166 14.54 18.42 -6.07
C GLY A 166 15.25 17.31 -5.28
N THR A 167 14.51 16.43 -4.62
CA THR A 167 15.10 15.39 -3.77
C THR A 167 15.30 14.04 -4.50
N MET A 168 14.55 13.76 -5.57
CA MET A 168 14.57 12.43 -6.19
C MET A 168 15.92 12.09 -6.84
N GLU A 169 16.58 13.05 -7.50
CA GLU A 169 17.90 12.82 -8.10
C GLU A 169 18.97 12.59 -7.03
N GLN A 170 18.96 13.41 -5.97
CA GLN A 170 19.88 13.23 -4.84
C GLN A 170 19.67 11.86 -4.16
N SER A 171 18.42 11.47 -3.94
CA SER A 171 18.08 10.16 -3.36
C SER A 171 18.52 9.01 -4.26
N ALA A 172 18.39 9.15 -5.58
CA ALA A 172 18.86 8.13 -6.53
C ALA A 172 20.40 7.98 -6.50
N ARG A 173 21.16 9.09 -6.38
CA ARG A 173 22.62 9.05 -6.22
C ARG A 173 23.02 8.41 -4.88
N GLN A 174 22.31 8.72 -3.80
CA GLN A 174 22.53 8.07 -2.50
C GLN A 174 22.25 6.56 -2.56
N LEU A 175 21.19 6.15 -3.25
CA LEU A 175 20.86 4.74 -3.46
C LEU A 175 21.98 4.02 -4.22
N PHE A 176 22.50 4.64 -5.29
CA PHE A 176 23.63 4.10 -6.05
C PHE A 176 24.86 3.90 -5.16
N ALA A 177 25.26 4.92 -4.40
CA ALA A 177 26.41 4.84 -3.47
C ALA A 177 26.20 3.75 -2.41
N SER A 178 24.99 3.62 -1.87
CA SER A 178 24.62 2.57 -0.92
C SER A 178 24.75 1.17 -1.53
N LEU A 179 24.29 0.99 -2.79
CA LEU A 179 24.39 -0.29 -3.52
C LEU A 179 25.85 -0.66 -3.80
N GLN A 180 26.71 0.29 -4.22
CA GLN A 180 28.12 0.02 -4.47
C GLN A 180 28.84 -0.43 -3.20
N ARG A 181 28.54 0.21 -2.05
CA ARG A 181 29.07 -0.21 -0.75
C ARG A 181 28.58 -1.60 -0.36
N PHE A 182 27.29 -1.87 -0.51
CA PHE A 182 26.68 -3.16 -0.15
C PHE A 182 27.17 -4.32 -1.01
N ARG A 183 27.44 -4.07 -2.30
CA ARG A 183 28.06 -5.03 -3.23
C ARG A 183 29.40 -5.59 -2.75
N GLY A 184 30.13 -4.85 -1.92
CA GLY A 184 31.39 -5.28 -1.31
C GLY A 184 31.26 -6.33 -0.20
N LEU A 185 30.02 -6.63 0.24
CA LEU A 185 29.75 -7.65 1.25
C LEU A 185 29.82 -9.07 0.66
N PRO A 186 29.94 -10.13 1.50
CA PRO A 186 30.02 -11.50 1.01
C PRO A 186 28.80 -11.91 0.18
N GLY A 187 29.00 -12.51 -0.99
CA GLY A 187 27.94 -12.92 -1.91
C GLY A 187 26.98 -13.99 -1.36
N TYR A 188 27.37 -14.74 -0.33
CA TYR A 188 26.48 -15.70 0.35
C TYR A 188 25.44 -15.06 1.28
N LEU A 189 25.55 -13.74 1.53
CA LEU A 189 24.65 -13.01 2.40
C LEU A 189 23.21 -13.12 1.90
N GLN A 190 22.33 -13.65 2.73
CA GLN A 190 20.90 -13.72 2.40
C GLN A 190 20.27 -12.32 2.42
N ILE A 191 19.37 -12.07 1.49
CA ILE A 191 18.63 -10.79 1.38
C ILE A 191 17.19 -11.03 1.82
N TRP A 192 16.75 -10.28 2.82
CA TRP A 192 15.39 -10.31 3.38
C TRP A 192 14.73 -8.93 3.20
N PRO A 193 13.99 -8.74 2.11
CA PRO A 193 13.44 -7.44 1.74
C PRO A 193 12.13 -7.10 2.46
N GLY A 194 11.79 -5.80 2.53
CA GLY A 194 10.53 -5.32 3.10
C GLY A 194 9.29 -5.64 2.26
N HIS A 195 9.45 -5.85 0.94
CA HIS A 195 8.34 -6.08 0.02
C HIS A 195 8.59 -7.21 -0.98
N GLY A 196 7.48 -7.70 -1.55
CA GLY A 196 7.44 -8.62 -2.69
C GLY A 196 6.59 -8.07 -3.84
N ALA A 197 6.31 -8.93 -4.82
CA ALA A 197 5.53 -8.58 -6.01
C ALA A 197 4.18 -7.96 -5.67
N GLY A 198 3.88 -6.82 -6.29
CA GLY A 198 2.63 -6.06 -6.12
C GLY A 198 2.73 -4.83 -5.23
N SER A 199 3.86 -4.61 -4.53
CA SER A 199 4.08 -3.36 -3.78
C SER A 199 4.29 -2.18 -4.72
N ALA A 200 3.81 -1.01 -4.28
CA ALA A 200 4.06 0.28 -4.94
C ALA A 200 5.45 0.87 -4.61
N CYS A 201 6.26 0.20 -3.78
CA CYS A 201 7.59 0.64 -3.37
C CYS A 201 8.70 0.29 -4.39
N GLY A 202 8.38 -0.41 -5.48
CA GLY A 202 9.29 -0.71 -6.60
C GLY A 202 8.56 -0.95 -7.90
N LYS A 203 9.31 -1.09 -9.01
CA LYS A 203 8.75 -1.28 -10.37
C LYS A 203 8.48 -2.73 -10.73
N SER A 204 9.40 -3.63 -10.34
CA SER A 204 9.51 -4.99 -10.88
C SER A 204 9.90 -6.01 -9.83
N LEU A 205 9.35 -5.89 -8.62
CA LEU A 205 9.65 -6.80 -7.52
C LEU A 205 9.28 -8.24 -7.86
N SER A 206 10.21 -9.16 -7.54
CA SER A 206 9.98 -10.60 -7.72
C SER A 206 8.96 -11.14 -6.72
N ALA A 207 8.27 -12.21 -7.11
CA ALA A 207 7.45 -13.02 -6.21
C ALA A 207 8.29 -13.96 -5.32
N VAL A 208 9.59 -14.09 -5.60
CA VAL A 208 10.52 -14.88 -4.77
C VAL A 208 10.75 -14.15 -3.45
N PRO A 209 10.57 -14.80 -2.28
CA PRO A 209 10.51 -14.12 -0.99
C PRO A 209 11.87 -13.67 -0.44
N GLN A 210 12.96 -14.18 -0.94
CA GLN A 210 14.33 -13.91 -0.50
C GLN A 210 15.33 -14.29 -1.59
N SER A 211 16.55 -13.77 -1.51
CA SER A 211 17.63 -14.01 -2.44
C SER A 211 18.99 -14.08 -1.72
N THR A 212 20.08 -14.07 -2.45
CA THR A 212 21.43 -13.83 -1.92
C THR A 212 22.06 -12.64 -2.62
N LEU A 213 22.96 -11.93 -1.92
CA LEU A 213 23.66 -10.79 -2.52
C LEU A 213 24.43 -11.19 -3.80
N GLY A 214 25.02 -12.39 -3.83
CA GLY A 214 25.74 -12.88 -5.01
C GLY A 214 24.80 -13.11 -6.20
N TYR A 215 23.59 -13.62 -5.98
CA TYR A 215 22.59 -13.78 -7.03
C TYR A 215 22.08 -12.43 -7.52
N GLU A 216 21.76 -11.52 -6.62
CA GLU A 216 21.35 -10.15 -6.98
C GLU A 216 22.45 -9.41 -7.75
N ALA A 217 23.71 -9.55 -7.36
CA ALA A 217 24.83 -8.94 -8.07
C ALA A 217 24.99 -9.44 -9.53
N LEU A 218 24.45 -10.63 -9.85
CA LEU A 218 24.47 -11.21 -11.19
C LEU A 218 23.22 -10.89 -12.02
N THR A 219 22.07 -10.73 -11.38
CA THR A 219 20.77 -10.74 -12.08
C THR A 219 19.95 -9.46 -11.90
N ASN A 220 20.15 -8.73 -10.80
CA ASN A 220 19.43 -7.50 -10.54
C ASN A 220 19.99 -6.36 -11.41
N TRP A 221 19.13 -5.73 -12.18
CA TRP A 221 19.49 -4.67 -13.13
C TRP A 221 20.32 -3.54 -12.48
N ALA A 222 20.01 -3.21 -11.21
CA ALA A 222 20.67 -2.11 -10.50
C ALA A 222 22.15 -2.34 -10.24
N PHE A 223 22.58 -3.59 -10.05
CA PHE A 223 24.00 -3.94 -9.93
C PHE A 223 24.71 -4.04 -11.28
N GLY A 224 23.98 -4.16 -12.38
CA GLY A 224 24.54 -4.18 -13.75
C GLY A 224 24.90 -2.80 -14.29
N VAL A 225 24.52 -1.71 -13.63
CA VAL A 225 24.78 -0.33 -14.07
C VAL A 225 25.96 0.23 -13.31
N GLU A 226 27.06 0.53 -14.02
CA GLU A 226 28.31 1.06 -13.43
C GLU A 226 28.35 2.59 -13.42
N ASP A 227 27.66 3.24 -14.36
CA ASP A 227 27.59 4.70 -14.47
C ASP A 227 26.47 5.25 -13.60
N GLU A 228 26.82 6.18 -12.70
CA GLU A 228 25.87 6.78 -11.73
C GLU A 228 24.74 7.55 -12.45
N ASP A 229 25.06 8.33 -13.50
CA ASP A 229 24.04 9.10 -14.21
C ASP A 229 23.09 8.19 -15.01
N ALA A 230 23.59 7.09 -15.55
CA ALA A 230 22.76 6.05 -16.17
C ALA A 230 21.84 5.38 -15.13
N PHE A 231 22.36 5.07 -13.95
CA PHE A 231 21.57 4.51 -12.86
C PHE A 231 20.44 5.47 -12.44
N VAL A 232 20.76 6.76 -12.24
CA VAL A 232 19.78 7.79 -11.87
C VAL A 232 18.65 7.86 -12.90
N ARG A 233 18.97 7.89 -14.19
CA ARG A 233 17.94 7.88 -15.24
C ARG A 233 17.06 6.62 -15.18
N LEU A 234 17.67 5.44 -15.10
CA LEU A 234 16.96 4.16 -15.12
C LEU A 234 16.10 3.95 -13.89
N VAL A 235 16.58 4.33 -12.69
CA VAL A 235 15.79 4.13 -11.45
C VAL A 235 14.59 5.07 -11.38
N LEU A 236 14.68 6.26 -11.98
CA LEU A 236 13.59 7.24 -11.99
C LEU A 236 12.60 7.04 -13.15
N GLU A 237 13.02 6.38 -14.22
CA GLU A 237 12.19 6.14 -15.40
C GLU A 237 11.08 5.12 -15.12
N GLY A 238 9.85 5.43 -15.58
CA GLY A 238 8.72 4.52 -15.54
C GLY A 238 8.19 4.21 -14.14
N GLN A 239 8.54 5.00 -13.12
CA GLN A 239 7.98 4.83 -11.77
C GLN A 239 6.47 5.13 -11.78
N PRO A 240 5.62 4.22 -11.24
CA PRO A 240 4.18 4.48 -11.12
C PRO A 240 3.93 5.64 -10.16
N ASP A 241 2.79 6.33 -10.34
CA ASP A 241 2.38 7.35 -9.37
C ASP A 241 2.25 6.73 -7.97
N PRO A 242 2.83 7.37 -6.95
CA PRO A 242 2.67 6.89 -5.58
C PRO A 242 1.22 7.07 -5.11
N PRO A 243 0.69 6.12 -4.33
CA PRO A 243 -0.59 6.28 -3.68
C PRO A 243 -0.66 7.58 -2.85
N THR A 244 -1.80 8.28 -2.93
CA THR A 244 -1.97 9.57 -2.24
C THR A 244 -1.84 9.45 -0.72
N TYR A 245 -2.18 8.31 -0.16
CA TYR A 245 -2.09 8.06 1.28
C TYR A 245 -0.65 7.88 1.81
N PHE A 246 0.35 7.67 0.94
CA PHE A 246 1.74 7.50 1.35
C PHE A 246 2.26 8.68 2.16
N ALA A 247 1.89 9.91 1.80
CA ALA A 247 2.26 11.10 2.57
C ALA A 247 1.65 11.08 3.98
N VAL A 248 0.41 10.62 4.10
CA VAL A 248 -0.30 10.52 5.39
C VAL A 248 0.35 9.46 6.27
N MET A 249 0.61 8.26 5.70
CA MET A 249 1.24 7.17 6.45
C MET A 249 2.63 7.55 6.92
N LYS A 250 3.44 8.16 6.06
CA LYS A 250 4.78 8.62 6.45
C LYS A 250 4.73 9.64 7.58
N ALA A 251 3.81 10.59 7.52
CA ALA A 251 3.61 11.54 8.61
C ALA A 251 3.16 10.84 9.91
N LEU A 252 2.20 9.92 9.81
CA LEU A 252 1.66 9.15 10.92
C LEU A 252 2.75 8.31 11.61
N ASN A 253 3.51 7.53 10.84
CA ASN A 253 4.58 6.69 11.35
C ASN A 253 5.71 7.51 11.98
N ARG A 254 6.06 8.66 11.38
CA ARG A 254 7.05 9.57 11.94
C ARG A 254 6.60 10.20 13.26
N MET A 255 5.32 10.57 13.37
CA MET A 255 4.77 11.17 14.60
C MET A 255 4.50 10.15 15.70
N GLY A 256 4.41 8.88 15.35
CA GLY A 256 4.04 7.77 16.22
C GLY A 256 2.53 7.48 16.14
N PRO A 257 2.14 6.39 15.46
CA PRO A 257 0.73 6.05 15.29
C PRO A 257 0.04 5.82 16.64
N PRO A 258 -1.26 6.14 16.77
CA PRO A 258 -2.03 5.85 17.98
C PRO A 258 -2.15 4.33 18.19
N LEU A 259 -2.20 3.88 19.42
CA LEU A 259 -2.46 2.48 19.75
C LEU A 259 -3.89 2.09 19.38
N ARG A 260 -4.11 0.86 18.90
CA ARG A 260 -5.45 0.35 18.52
C ARG A 260 -6.47 0.42 19.65
N GLY A 261 -6.06 0.14 20.88
CA GLY A 261 -6.91 0.23 22.06
C GLY A 261 -7.44 1.64 22.38
N ALA A 262 -6.85 2.69 21.79
CA ALA A 262 -7.32 4.07 21.90
C ALA A 262 -8.28 4.47 20.77
N LEU A 263 -8.50 3.61 19.76
CA LEU A 263 -9.41 3.88 18.65
C LEU A 263 -10.86 3.62 19.04
N GLN A 264 -11.78 4.36 18.44
CA GLN A 264 -13.20 4.13 18.62
C GLN A 264 -13.63 2.83 17.94
N HIS A 265 -14.42 2.00 18.65
CA HIS A 265 -15.07 0.87 18.02
C HIS A 265 -16.30 1.33 17.26
N PRO A 266 -16.48 0.93 15.97
CA PRO A 266 -17.64 1.31 15.19
C PRO A 266 -18.93 0.72 15.79
N ILE A 267 -19.99 1.51 15.82
CA ILE A 267 -21.29 1.08 16.31
C ILE A 267 -22.19 0.66 15.15
N ARG A 268 -23.02 -0.34 15.39
CA ARG A 268 -24.05 -0.71 14.40
C ARG A 268 -25.05 0.44 14.26
N ALA A 269 -25.34 0.82 13.04
CA ALA A 269 -26.25 1.90 12.68
C ALA A 269 -27.25 1.43 11.61
N SER A 270 -28.40 2.07 11.52
CA SER A 270 -29.35 1.81 10.43
C SER A 270 -28.90 2.46 9.13
N VAL A 271 -29.47 2.04 8.00
CA VAL A 271 -29.17 2.63 6.67
C VAL A 271 -29.59 4.09 6.62
N GLU A 272 -30.70 4.47 7.29
CA GLU A 272 -31.14 5.86 7.39
C GLU A 272 -30.08 6.72 8.12
N ARG A 273 -29.48 6.17 9.19
CA ARG A 273 -28.39 6.87 9.89
C ARG A 273 -27.15 7.06 8.99
N LEU A 274 -26.83 6.09 8.12
CA LEU A 274 -25.79 6.24 7.11
C LEU A 274 -26.16 7.31 6.08
N ALA A 275 -27.43 7.39 5.67
CA ALA A 275 -27.91 8.44 4.76
C ALA A 275 -27.75 9.84 5.38
N ASP A 276 -28.13 10.00 6.65
CA ASP A 276 -27.91 11.25 7.41
C ASP A 276 -26.42 11.59 7.51
N ALA A 277 -25.57 10.59 7.74
CA ALA A 277 -24.13 10.77 7.82
C ALA A 277 -23.54 11.23 6.47
N VAL A 278 -23.98 10.66 5.34
CA VAL A 278 -23.62 11.14 3.97
C VAL A 278 -24.01 12.60 3.81
N ALA A 279 -25.24 12.96 4.17
CA ALA A 279 -25.73 14.35 4.09
C ALA A 279 -24.92 15.31 4.95
N ALA A 280 -24.37 14.83 6.09
CA ALA A 280 -23.50 15.57 6.98
C ALA A 280 -22.01 15.59 6.51
N GLY A 281 -21.67 14.95 5.39
CA GLY A 281 -20.34 14.94 4.80
C GLY A 281 -19.44 13.80 5.23
N ALA A 282 -19.95 12.79 5.94
CA ALA A 282 -19.22 11.56 6.23
C ALA A 282 -18.99 10.73 4.96
N PHE A 283 -18.01 9.84 5.01
CA PHE A 283 -17.66 8.97 3.91
C PHE A 283 -18.23 7.56 4.14
N VAL A 284 -19.03 7.05 3.22
CA VAL A 284 -19.59 5.69 3.32
C VAL A 284 -18.94 4.78 2.30
N ILE A 285 -18.29 3.72 2.78
CA ILE A 285 -17.70 2.66 1.96
C ILE A 285 -18.69 1.49 1.90
N ASP A 286 -19.13 1.13 0.71
CA ASP A 286 -19.87 -0.10 0.46
C ASP A 286 -18.89 -1.21 0.04
N THR A 287 -18.69 -2.19 0.94
CA THR A 287 -17.73 -3.28 0.73
C THR A 287 -18.30 -4.46 -0.06
N ARG A 288 -19.56 -4.39 -0.47
CA ARG A 288 -20.20 -5.45 -1.27
C ARG A 288 -19.56 -5.57 -2.65
N ALA A 289 -19.79 -6.72 -3.29
CA ALA A 289 -19.39 -6.93 -4.68
C ALA A 289 -19.95 -5.83 -5.60
N ALA A 290 -19.21 -5.43 -6.62
CA ALA A 290 -19.57 -4.35 -7.55
C ALA A 290 -20.94 -4.55 -8.21
N ALA A 291 -21.34 -5.80 -8.48
CA ALA A 291 -22.66 -6.11 -9.05
C ALA A 291 -23.81 -5.81 -8.06
N ALA A 292 -23.64 -6.10 -6.78
CA ALA A 292 -24.62 -5.81 -5.74
C ALA A 292 -24.78 -4.29 -5.54
N PHE A 293 -23.67 -3.57 -5.52
CA PHE A 293 -23.67 -2.10 -5.49
C PHE A 293 -24.37 -1.51 -6.71
N ALA A 294 -24.05 -2.00 -7.90
CA ALA A 294 -24.66 -1.51 -9.15
C ALA A 294 -26.16 -1.74 -9.22
N ALA A 295 -26.67 -2.83 -8.64
CA ALA A 295 -28.09 -3.15 -8.57
C ALA A 295 -28.86 -2.25 -7.59
N GLY A 296 -28.24 -1.81 -6.49
CA GLY A 296 -28.87 -0.92 -5.53
C GLY A 296 -27.92 -0.54 -4.39
N HIS A 297 -27.67 0.77 -4.23
CA HIS A 297 -26.77 1.30 -3.21
C HIS A 297 -27.34 2.54 -2.53
N LEU A 298 -26.80 2.88 -1.38
CA LEU A 298 -27.07 4.13 -0.69
C LEU A 298 -26.53 5.31 -1.53
N PRO A 299 -27.35 6.28 -1.94
CA PRO A 299 -26.85 7.46 -2.66
C PRO A 299 -25.75 8.17 -1.88
N GLY A 300 -24.64 8.49 -2.57
CA GLY A 300 -23.47 9.12 -1.97
C GLY A 300 -22.45 8.15 -1.36
N SER A 301 -22.75 6.85 -1.26
CA SER A 301 -21.74 5.82 -0.91
C SER A 301 -20.81 5.52 -2.07
N ILE A 302 -19.60 5.04 -1.75
CA ILE A 302 -18.59 4.62 -2.73
C ILE A 302 -18.33 3.13 -2.56
N ASN A 303 -18.35 2.41 -3.68
CA ASN A 303 -18.07 0.97 -3.67
C ASN A 303 -16.56 0.71 -3.71
N ILE A 304 -16.07 0.05 -2.70
CA ILE A 304 -14.72 -0.53 -2.65
C ILE A 304 -14.89 -1.98 -2.19
N PRO A 305 -15.00 -2.94 -3.12
CA PRO A 305 -15.24 -4.34 -2.77
C PRO A 305 -14.17 -4.89 -1.83
N LEU A 306 -14.59 -5.66 -0.82
CA LEU A 306 -13.68 -6.33 0.11
C LEU A 306 -13.01 -7.52 -0.58
N ASP A 307 -11.99 -7.23 -1.37
CA ASP A 307 -11.16 -8.18 -2.07
C ASP A 307 -9.66 -7.94 -1.77
N ARG A 308 -8.78 -8.61 -2.50
CA ARG A 308 -7.32 -8.46 -2.34
C ARG A 308 -6.84 -7.02 -2.51
N SER A 309 -7.55 -6.19 -3.25
CA SER A 309 -7.16 -4.79 -3.55
C SER A 309 -7.84 -3.78 -2.65
N PHE A 310 -8.62 -4.21 -1.65
CA PHE A 310 -9.44 -3.34 -0.81
C PHE A 310 -8.61 -2.25 -0.13
N SER A 311 -7.54 -2.62 0.59
CA SER A 311 -6.64 -1.66 1.27
C SER A 311 -6.04 -0.66 0.30
N THR A 312 -5.59 -1.13 -0.88
CA THR A 312 -5.02 -0.26 -1.92
C THR A 312 -6.02 0.80 -2.38
N TRP A 313 -7.25 0.40 -2.76
CA TRP A 313 -8.25 1.35 -3.25
C TRP A 313 -8.83 2.20 -2.15
N ALA A 314 -8.98 1.69 -0.93
CA ALA A 314 -9.36 2.48 0.22
C ALA A 314 -8.33 3.60 0.48
N GLY A 315 -7.04 3.28 0.51
CA GLY A 315 -5.97 4.26 0.67
C GLY A 315 -5.93 5.33 -0.43
N TRP A 316 -6.23 4.98 -1.69
CA TRP A 316 -6.30 5.93 -2.79
C TRP A 316 -7.52 6.87 -2.74
N ILE A 317 -8.66 6.40 -2.22
CA ILE A 317 -9.96 7.04 -2.43
C ILE A 317 -10.53 7.66 -1.17
N VAL A 318 -10.34 7.02 -0.01
CA VAL A 318 -10.94 7.44 1.27
C VAL A 318 -10.16 8.63 1.85
N PRO A 319 -10.83 9.73 2.22
CA PRO A 319 -10.18 10.83 2.89
C PRO A 319 -9.87 10.49 4.37
N TYR A 320 -8.71 10.93 4.86
CA TYR A 320 -8.26 10.66 6.24
C TYR A 320 -8.81 11.64 7.28
N ASP A 321 -9.48 12.71 6.85
CA ASP A 321 -9.98 13.82 7.68
C ASP A 321 -11.48 13.73 7.99
N ARG A 322 -12.16 12.68 7.55
CA ARG A 322 -13.62 12.49 7.69
C ARG A 322 -13.97 11.25 8.49
N ASP A 323 -15.17 11.27 9.06
CA ASP A 323 -15.77 10.09 9.66
C ASP A 323 -16.15 9.10 8.55
N ILE A 324 -15.90 7.83 8.81
CA ILE A 324 -16.12 6.73 7.89
C ILE A 324 -17.22 5.83 8.43
N TYR A 325 -18.14 5.45 7.54
CA TYR A 325 -19.12 4.41 7.81
C TYR A 325 -18.96 3.28 6.79
N LEU A 326 -19.30 2.06 7.21
CA LEU A 326 -19.20 0.88 6.36
C LEU A 326 -20.58 0.29 6.05
N VAL A 327 -20.74 -0.22 4.84
CA VAL A 327 -21.75 -1.24 4.55
C VAL A 327 -21.01 -2.56 4.36
N ALA A 328 -21.24 -3.53 5.24
CA ALA A 328 -20.52 -4.79 5.24
C ALA A 328 -21.44 -5.99 5.52
N ASP A 329 -21.06 -7.18 5.08
CA ASP A 329 -21.77 -8.40 5.49
C ASP A 329 -21.44 -8.70 6.97
N GLU A 330 -22.48 -8.75 7.80
CA GLU A 330 -22.36 -9.04 9.23
C GLU A 330 -22.22 -10.55 9.51
N ARG A 331 -22.39 -11.39 8.47
CA ARG A 331 -22.21 -12.84 8.57
C ARG A 331 -20.76 -13.19 8.26
N GLY A 332 -20.16 -14.00 9.12
CA GLY A 332 -18.76 -14.36 9.00
C GLY A 332 -17.82 -13.23 9.44
N ARG A 333 -16.71 -13.05 8.74
CA ARG A 333 -15.62 -12.15 9.14
C ARG A 333 -15.52 -10.88 8.29
N ALA A 334 -16.44 -10.62 7.37
CA ALA A 334 -16.27 -9.53 6.40
C ALA A 334 -16.15 -8.13 7.05
N LEU A 335 -16.90 -7.88 8.14
CA LEU A 335 -16.77 -6.63 8.88
C LEU A 335 -15.40 -6.56 9.58
N ASP A 336 -15.00 -7.61 10.29
CA ASP A 336 -13.72 -7.66 11.01
C ASP A 336 -12.55 -7.52 10.04
N ASP A 337 -12.61 -8.22 8.89
CA ASP A 337 -11.58 -8.14 7.86
C ASP A 337 -11.50 -6.73 7.24
N ALA A 338 -12.63 -6.05 7.02
CA ALA A 338 -12.64 -4.67 6.54
C ALA A 338 -12.03 -3.70 7.57
N LEU A 339 -12.39 -3.85 8.85
CA LEU A 339 -11.84 -3.04 9.95
C LEU A 339 -10.33 -3.27 10.11
N HIS A 340 -9.91 -4.53 10.04
CA HIS A 340 -8.50 -4.90 10.08
C HIS A 340 -7.72 -4.25 8.93
N ASP A 341 -8.16 -4.43 7.70
CA ASP A 341 -7.51 -3.90 6.50
C ASP A 341 -7.40 -2.36 6.52
N LEU A 342 -8.47 -1.67 6.94
CA LEU A 342 -8.47 -0.21 7.06
C LEU A 342 -7.52 0.27 8.16
N SER A 343 -7.42 -0.47 9.26
CA SER A 343 -6.50 -0.15 10.36
C SER A 343 -5.04 -0.24 9.94
N LEU A 344 -4.69 -1.19 9.08
CA LEU A 344 -3.32 -1.35 8.56
C LEU A 344 -2.83 -0.14 7.75
N ILE A 345 -3.75 0.60 7.15
CA ILE A 345 -3.46 1.81 6.38
C ILE A 345 -3.92 3.10 7.09
N GLY A 346 -4.19 3.04 8.40
CA GLY A 346 -4.47 4.21 9.23
C GLY A 346 -5.82 4.90 8.99
N LEU A 347 -6.78 4.24 8.34
CA LEU A 347 -8.15 4.71 8.21
C LEU A 347 -8.94 4.38 9.48
N ASP A 348 -8.59 5.05 10.57
CA ASP A 348 -9.02 4.73 11.94
C ASP A 348 -10.35 5.40 12.37
N ARG A 349 -10.88 6.36 11.59
CA ARG A 349 -12.08 7.14 11.93
C ARG A 349 -13.36 6.41 11.53
N ILE A 350 -13.46 5.12 11.85
CA ILE A 350 -14.63 4.32 11.51
C ILE A 350 -15.67 4.48 12.63
N THR A 351 -16.70 5.29 12.36
CA THR A 351 -17.71 5.67 13.35
C THR A 351 -18.82 4.63 13.49
N GLY A 352 -19.19 3.97 12.37
CA GLY A 352 -20.28 3.01 12.42
C GLY A 352 -20.38 2.16 11.15
N TYR A 353 -21.32 1.20 11.17
CA TYR A 353 -21.60 0.33 10.04
C TYR A 353 -23.06 -0.08 9.98
N ALA A 354 -23.54 -0.42 8.75
CA ALA A 354 -24.81 -1.06 8.51
C ALA A 354 -24.61 -2.41 7.81
N GLY A 355 -25.52 -3.35 8.07
CA GLY A 355 -25.47 -4.66 7.44
C GLY A 355 -25.84 -4.61 5.96
N SER A 356 -25.14 -5.39 5.13
CA SER A 356 -25.39 -5.47 3.68
C SER A 356 -26.83 -5.91 3.37
N GLN A 357 -27.39 -6.86 4.12
CA GLN A 357 -28.78 -7.32 3.96
C GLN A 357 -29.81 -6.26 4.36
N GLU A 358 -29.50 -5.42 5.35
CA GLU A 358 -30.36 -4.29 5.73
C GLU A 358 -30.42 -3.27 4.59
N LEU A 359 -29.27 -2.97 3.96
CA LEU A 359 -29.23 -2.10 2.78
C LEU A 359 -30.02 -2.67 1.60
N GLU A 360 -29.95 -3.96 1.33
CA GLU A 360 -30.71 -4.60 0.24
C GLU A 360 -32.23 -4.48 0.46
N ARG A 361 -32.69 -4.69 1.69
CA ARG A 361 -34.12 -4.48 2.04
C ARG A 361 -34.52 -3.01 1.93
N TRP A 362 -33.68 -2.10 2.42
CA TRP A 362 -33.88 -0.68 2.33
C TRP A 362 -33.98 -0.22 0.86
N ALA A 363 -33.10 -0.70 0.00
CA ALA A 363 -33.09 -0.37 -1.43
C ALA A 363 -34.37 -0.81 -2.17
N GLY A 364 -35.03 -1.88 -1.71
CA GLY A 364 -36.31 -2.33 -2.26
C GLY A 364 -37.51 -1.41 -1.98
N GLY A 365 -37.38 -0.52 -0.97
CA GLY A 365 -38.46 0.41 -0.56
C GLY A 365 -38.13 1.89 -0.72
N HIS A 366 -36.94 2.23 -1.17
CA HIS A 366 -36.43 3.62 -1.25
C HIS A 366 -35.82 3.91 -2.62
N ALA A 367 -35.56 5.18 -2.91
CA ALA A 367 -34.87 5.62 -4.13
C ALA A 367 -33.34 5.31 -4.05
N ALA A 368 -33.00 4.04 -4.18
CA ALA A 368 -31.62 3.60 -4.22
C ALA A 368 -30.90 4.07 -5.49
N GLY A 369 -29.61 4.37 -5.36
CA GLY A 369 -28.75 4.61 -6.52
C GLY A 369 -28.49 3.32 -7.30
N THR A 370 -28.26 3.43 -8.61
CA THR A 370 -27.88 2.30 -9.47
C THR A 370 -26.77 2.72 -10.43
N VAL A 371 -25.98 1.74 -10.91
CA VAL A 371 -24.98 1.96 -11.96
C VAL A 371 -25.28 1.02 -13.13
N ARG A 372 -25.65 1.58 -14.26
CA ARG A 372 -25.94 0.78 -15.47
C ARG A 372 -24.66 0.17 -16.04
N GLN A 373 -24.80 -1.01 -16.64
CA GLN A 373 -23.74 -1.69 -17.38
C GLN A 373 -24.03 -1.56 -18.89
N VAL A 374 -22.97 -1.50 -19.69
CA VAL A 374 -23.05 -1.51 -21.16
C VAL A 374 -22.09 -2.57 -21.70
N THR A 375 -22.48 -3.24 -22.77
CA THR A 375 -21.60 -4.19 -23.48
C THR A 375 -20.62 -3.43 -24.40
N ALA A 376 -19.56 -4.10 -24.83
CA ALA A 376 -18.63 -3.52 -25.79
C ALA A 376 -19.29 -3.18 -27.13
N THR A 377 -20.22 -4.01 -27.59
CA THR A 377 -20.96 -3.80 -28.84
C THR A 377 -21.88 -2.55 -28.76
N ASP A 378 -22.65 -2.44 -27.68
CA ASP A 378 -23.52 -1.27 -27.47
C ASP A 378 -22.70 0.02 -27.34
N LEU A 379 -21.53 -0.05 -26.64
CA LEU A 379 -20.63 1.10 -26.55
C LEU A 379 -20.13 1.52 -27.95
N ALA A 380 -19.75 0.55 -28.79
CA ALA A 380 -19.26 0.86 -30.16
C ALA A 380 -20.31 1.58 -31.02
N GLU A 381 -21.60 1.25 -30.85
CA GLU A 381 -22.69 1.93 -31.52
C GLU A 381 -22.85 3.36 -31.01
N ARG A 382 -22.81 3.55 -29.69
CA ARG A 382 -22.94 4.86 -29.06
C ARG A 382 -21.77 5.79 -29.37
N LEU A 383 -20.55 5.24 -29.50
CA LEU A 383 -19.39 6.02 -29.95
C LEU A 383 -19.55 6.55 -31.36
N ARG A 384 -20.12 5.74 -32.29
CA ARG A 384 -20.42 6.20 -33.66
C ARG A 384 -21.49 7.30 -33.68
N ALA A 385 -22.45 7.25 -32.76
CA ALA A 385 -23.46 8.29 -32.59
C ALA A 385 -22.94 9.59 -31.95
N GLY A 386 -21.76 9.54 -31.28
CA GLY A 386 -21.13 10.70 -30.67
C GLY A 386 -21.77 11.17 -29.36
N ASP A 387 -22.63 10.37 -28.73
CA ASP A 387 -23.40 10.73 -27.53
C ASP A 387 -22.74 10.32 -26.20
N VAL A 388 -21.56 9.75 -26.25
CA VAL A 388 -20.84 9.27 -25.07
C VAL A 388 -19.38 9.75 -25.01
N GLN A 389 -18.84 9.84 -23.80
CA GLN A 389 -17.41 9.95 -23.53
C GLN A 389 -16.93 8.68 -22.81
N VAL A 390 -15.92 8.02 -23.34
CA VAL A 390 -15.25 6.93 -22.61
C VAL A 390 -14.22 7.54 -21.67
N LEU A 391 -14.28 7.12 -20.41
CA LEU A 391 -13.29 7.43 -19.37
C LEU A 391 -12.52 6.17 -19.03
N ASP A 392 -11.25 6.11 -19.43
CA ASP A 392 -10.32 5.05 -19.08
C ASP A 392 -9.65 5.36 -17.76
N VAL A 393 -9.88 4.52 -16.75
CA VAL A 393 -9.35 4.74 -15.39
C VAL A 393 -8.13 3.88 -15.06
N ARG A 394 -7.47 3.35 -16.08
CA ARG A 394 -6.18 2.64 -15.95
C ARG A 394 -5.03 3.63 -15.82
N ALA A 395 -3.86 3.10 -15.39
CA ALA A 395 -2.62 3.87 -15.38
C ALA A 395 -2.28 4.42 -16.78
N GLU A 396 -1.57 5.54 -16.82
CA GLU A 396 -1.17 6.19 -18.09
C GLU A 396 -0.36 5.27 -19.00
N SER A 397 0.52 4.45 -18.43
CA SER A 397 1.30 3.44 -19.17
C SER A 397 0.43 2.34 -19.81
N GLU A 398 -0.61 1.87 -19.09
CA GLU A 398 -1.58 0.91 -19.64
C GLU A 398 -2.41 1.55 -20.78
N PHE A 399 -2.78 2.82 -20.61
CA PHE A 399 -3.53 3.60 -21.60
C PHE A 399 -2.70 3.83 -22.87
N ALA A 400 -1.43 4.19 -22.73
CA ALA A 400 -0.50 4.37 -23.86
C ALA A 400 -0.33 3.08 -24.67
N GLY A 401 -0.26 1.92 -24.01
CA GLY A 401 -0.12 0.61 -24.62
C GLY A 401 -1.36 0.10 -25.40
N GLY A 402 -2.52 0.73 -25.20
CA GLY A 402 -3.75 0.40 -25.96
C GLY A 402 -5.02 0.85 -25.25
N ARG A 403 -5.93 1.48 -25.98
CA ARG A 403 -7.14 2.11 -25.45
C ARG A 403 -8.32 2.06 -26.42
N VAL A 404 -9.51 2.27 -25.90
CA VAL A 404 -10.69 2.54 -26.73
C VAL A 404 -10.46 3.88 -27.46
N PRO A 405 -10.67 3.96 -28.80
CA PRO A 405 -10.48 5.21 -29.54
C PRO A 405 -11.30 6.37 -28.96
N GLY A 406 -10.68 7.56 -28.80
CA GLY A 406 -11.34 8.76 -28.27
C GLY A 406 -11.54 8.74 -26.75
N ALA A 407 -11.01 7.76 -26.02
CA ALA A 407 -11.11 7.73 -24.57
C ALA A 407 -10.26 8.82 -23.90
N LEU A 408 -10.82 9.44 -22.86
CA LEU A 408 -10.11 10.28 -21.89
C LEU A 408 -9.45 9.39 -20.85
N ASN A 409 -8.22 9.66 -20.45
CA ASN A 409 -7.56 8.93 -19.38
C ASN A 409 -7.46 9.75 -18.09
N ILE A 410 -8.02 9.22 -17.02
CA ILE A 410 -7.81 9.70 -15.64
C ILE A 410 -7.71 8.48 -14.76
N PRO A 411 -6.52 8.09 -14.28
CA PRO A 411 -6.35 6.96 -13.37
C PRO A 411 -7.29 7.04 -12.17
N VAL A 412 -7.87 5.90 -11.75
CA VAL A 412 -8.90 5.86 -10.70
C VAL A 412 -8.47 6.55 -9.40
N GLY A 413 -7.19 6.42 -8.99
CA GLY A 413 -6.64 7.06 -7.80
C GLY A 413 -6.59 8.60 -7.90
N GLN A 414 -6.52 9.16 -9.12
CA GLN A 414 -6.49 10.61 -9.37
C GLN A 414 -7.89 11.19 -9.62
N LEU A 415 -8.91 10.34 -9.82
CA LEU A 415 -10.23 10.75 -10.32
C LEU A 415 -10.90 11.79 -9.43
N ARG A 416 -10.84 11.62 -8.10
CA ARG A 416 -11.44 12.58 -7.15
C ARG A 416 -10.87 13.99 -7.25
N GLY A 417 -9.59 14.11 -7.58
CA GLY A 417 -8.92 15.41 -7.76
C GLY A 417 -9.09 16.01 -9.16
N ARG A 418 -9.70 15.28 -10.10
CA ARG A 418 -9.83 15.67 -11.51
C ARG A 418 -11.26 15.55 -12.06
N LEU A 419 -12.27 15.70 -11.19
CA LEU A 419 -13.68 15.60 -11.57
C LEU A 419 -14.13 16.70 -12.54
N ASP A 420 -13.46 17.84 -12.54
CA ASP A 420 -13.66 18.97 -13.45
C ASP A 420 -13.28 18.65 -14.90
N ALA A 421 -12.37 17.71 -15.12
CA ALA A 421 -11.98 17.23 -16.44
C ALA A 421 -12.99 16.23 -17.04
N VAL A 422 -13.93 15.71 -16.25
CA VAL A 422 -14.94 14.74 -16.72
C VAL A 422 -16.20 15.48 -17.21
N PRO A 423 -16.66 15.28 -18.45
CA PRO A 423 -17.84 15.97 -18.98
C PRO A 423 -19.12 15.60 -18.23
N ARG A 424 -19.98 16.59 -17.96
CA ARG A 424 -21.27 16.41 -17.29
C ARG A 424 -22.47 16.50 -18.23
N ASP A 425 -22.25 16.93 -19.47
CA ASP A 425 -23.26 17.19 -20.50
C ASP A 425 -23.66 15.97 -21.33
N ARG A 426 -22.91 14.85 -21.15
CA ARG A 426 -23.14 13.61 -21.90
C ARG A 426 -22.96 12.38 -21.01
N THR A 427 -23.29 11.20 -21.57
CA THR A 427 -23.05 9.93 -20.86
C THR A 427 -21.56 9.64 -20.75
N VAL A 428 -21.09 9.35 -19.54
CA VAL A 428 -19.71 8.91 -19.28
C VAL A 428 -19.70 7.39 -19.14
N VAL A 429 -19.00 6.70 -20.04
CA VAL A 429 -18.79 5.26 -19.98
C VAL A 429 -17.43 5.00 -19.37
N VAL A 430 -17.41 4.50 -18.13
CA VAL A 430 -16.18 4.23 -17.39
C VAL A 430 -15.66 2.85 -17.77
N GLN A 431 -14.37 2.75 -18.07
CA GLN A 431 -13.72 1.49 -18.39
C GLN A 431 -12.36 1.35 -17.72
N CYS A 432 -11.96 0.09 -17.46
CA CYS A 432 -10.60 -0.29 -17.09
C CYS A 432 -10.20 -1.57 -17.83
N GLN A 433 -9.25 -2.35 -17.31
CA GLN A 433 -8.83 -3.58 -17.98
C GLN A 433 -9.92 -4.68 -18.00
N SER A 434 -10.59 -4.92 -16.85
CA SER A 434 -11.54 -6.04 -16.66
C SER A 434 -12.90 -5.65 -16.09
N GLY A 435 -13.09 -4.39 -15.65
CA GLY A 435 -14.33 -3.90 -15.04
C GLY A 435 -14.25 -3.60 -13.55
N ALA A 436 -13.21 -4.05 -12.82
CA ALA A 436 -13.11 -3.85 -11.37
C ALA A 436 -12.83 -2.38 -10.98
N ARG A 437 -11.74 -1.80 -11.49
CA ARG A 437 -11.39 -0.38 -11.24
C ARG A 437 -12.46 0.59 -11.76
N SER A 438 -13.08 0.27 -12.87
CA SER A 438 -14.13 1.11 -13.45
C SER A 438 -15.42 1.07 -12.65
N ALA A 439 -15.74 -0.02 -11.95
CA ALA A 439 -16.87 -0.07 -11.03
C ALA A 439 -16.64 0.88 -9.82
N ILE A 440 -15.43 0.87 -9.24
CA ILE A 440 -15.04 1.82 -8.20
C ILE A 440 -15.15 3.27 -8.71
N ALA A 441 -14.57 3.56 -9.87
CA ALA A 441 -14.60 4.89 -10.47
C ALA A 441 -16.02 5.37 -10.79
N ALA A 442 -16.90 4.48 -11.27
CA ALA A 442 -18.29 4.79 -11.50
C ALA A 442 -19.01 5.19 -10.21
N SER A 443 -18.76 4.48 -9.09
CA SER A 443 -19.30 4.86 -7.78
C SER A 443 -18.81 6.23 -7.32
N VAL A 444 -17.52 6.55 -7.54
CA VAL A 444 -16.95 7.88 -7.24
C VAL A 444 -17.67 8.97 -8.04
N LEU A 445 -17.90 8.77 -9.33
CA LEU A 445 -18.61 9.74 -10.18
C LEU A 445 -20.06 9.93 -9.72
N VAL A 446 -20.79 8.84 -9.47
CA VAL A 446 -22.19 8.91 -9.02
C VAL A 446 -22.29 9.62 -7.67
N ALA A 447 -21.43 9.28 -6.70
CA ALA A 447 -21.35 9.95 -5.40
C ALA A 447 -20.98 11.45 -5.53
N SER A 448 -20.29 11.83 -6.63
CA SER A 448 -19.92 13.22 -6.95
C SER A 448 -20.98 13.96 -7.80
N GLY A 449 -22.19 13.38 -7.92
CA GLY A 449 -23.35 14.01 -8.58
C GLY A 449 -23.40 13.90 -10.10
N PHE A 450 -22.61 13.01 -10.71
CA PHE A 450 -22.75 12.68 -12.12
C PHE A 450 -23.99 11.79 -12.34
N ARG A 451 -24.90 12.18 -13.21
CA ARG A 451 -26.19 11.51 -13.42
C ARG A 451 -26.17 10.41 -14.48
N ASN A 452 -25.32 10.56 -15.49
CA ASN A 452 -25.26 9.68 -16.66
C ASN A 452 -23.95 8.90 -16.67
N VAL A 453 -23.77 8.00 -15.68
CA VAL A 453 -22.59 7.13 -15.54
C VAL A 453 -22.97 5.70 -15.89
N VAL A 454 -22.13 5.07 -16.71
CA VAL A 454 -22.32 3.67 -17.15
C VAL A 454 -20.97 2.96 -17.03
N ASN A 455 -20.95 1.72 -16.58
CA ASN A 455 -19.73 0.92 -16.52
C ASN A 455 -19.65 -0.02 -17.73
N LEU A 456 -18.47 -0.10 -18.38
CA LEU A 456 -18.22 -1.05 -19.46
C LEU A 456 -18.00 -2.45 -18.89
N ALA A 457 -18.91 -3.37 -19.15
CA ALA A 457 -18.78 -4.76 -18.76
C ALA A 457 -17.57 -5.41 -19.43
N GLY A 458 -16.71 -6.08 -18.61
CA GLY A 458 -15.49 -6.71 -19.11
C GLY A 458 -14.35 -5.75 -19.50
N GLY A 459 -14.57 -4.43 -19.44
CA GLY A 459 -13.54 -3.41 -19.70
C GLY A 459 -12.88 -3.56 -21.07
N LEU A 460 -11.58 -3.21 -21.18
CA LEU A 460 -10.82 -3.32 -22.42
C LEU A 460 -10.66 -4.79 -22.89
N ASN A 461 -10.66 -5.75 -21.97
CA ASN A 461 -10.65 -7.16 -22.35
C ASN A 461 -11.93 -7.53 -23.12
N GLY A 462 -13.09 -7.12 -22.64
CA GLY A 462 -14.38 -7.32 -23.33
C GLY A 462 -14.44 -6.60 -24.68
N TRP A 463 -13.88 -5.38 -24.75
CA TRP A 463 -13.77 -4.62 -25.99
C TRP A 463 -12.91 -5.35 -27.04
N LYS A 464 -11.74 -5.85 -26.65
CA LYS A 464 -10.85 -6.64 -27.52
C LYS A 464 -11.48 -7.96 -27.94
N ALA A 465 -12.15 -8.66 -27.02
CA ALA A 465 -12.83 -9.93 -27.31
C ALA A 465 -13.97 -9.78 -28.33
N ALA A 466 -14.60 -8.60 -28.38
CA ALA A 466 -15.59 -8.27 -29.39
C ALA A 466 -14.99 -7.88 -30.77
N GLY A 467 -13.69 -7.96 -30.94
CA GLY A 467 -13.00 -7.62 -32.19
C GLY A 467 -12.98 -6.14 -32.54
N LEU A 468 -13.21 -5.26 -31.55
CA LEU A 468 -13.32 -3.82 -31.76
C LEU A 468 -11.93 -3.14 -31.79
N PRO A 469 -11.81 -1.99 -32.52
CA PRO A 469 -10.51 -1.36 -32.74
C PRO A 469 -9.90 -0.80 -31.44
N VAL A 470 -8.59 -0.95 -31.30
CA VAL A 470 -7.80 -0.42 -30.19
C VAL A 470 -6.80 0.58 -30.75
N ALA A 471 -6.80 1.80 -30.22
CA ALA A 471 -5.79 2.81 -30.51
C ALA A 471 -4.60 2.62 -29.56
N SER A 472 -3.38 2.82 -30.05
CA SER A 472 -2.15 2.93 -29.24
C SER A 472 -1.52 4.28 -29.53
N SER A 473 -0.78 4.84 -28.57
CA SER A 473 0.20 5.87 -28.88
C SER A 473 1.27 5.20 -29.72
N ALA A 474 1.59 5.71 -30.91
CA ALA A 474 2.78 5.26 -31.61
C ALA A 474 3.98 5.40 -30.67
N ALA A 475 4.79 4.35 -30.58
CA ALA A 475 6.02 4.35 -29.79
C ALA A 475 7.01 5.38 -30.36
#